data_977497bd6d280402ea53ce805d21dfd7
#
_entry.id   977497bd6d280402ea53ce805d21dfd7
#
_cell.length_a   1.000
_cell.length_b   1.000
_cell.length_c   1.000
_cell.angle_alpha   90.00
_cell.angle_beta   90.00
_cell.angle_gamma   90.00
#
_symmetry.space_group_name_H-M   'P 1'
#
loop_
_entity.id
_entity.type
_entity.pdbx_description
1 polymer ?
#
loop_
_entity_poly.entity_id
_entity_poly.type
_entity_poly.pdbx_seq_one_letter_code
_entity_poly.pdbx_strand_id
1 'polypeptide(L)'
;MHIAIAGNIGSGKTTLTTMLAKRYGWKPRFESVDYNPYLEDYYKDIKRWSFPMEVFFLKERFKDLLEISRSDESVVQDRSIYEGVYVFTENNYAMGNLDDRDYETYMELFEDMTDAVQFPDLMIYLRASVSHLVSNIEKRGREYEQKMPLDYLENLNKRYEEFIKEKYKGRVLTICLLYTSDAADELTRV
;
A
#
# COMPACT_ATOMS: atom_id res chain seq x y z
N MET A 1 20.19 -0.34 0.86
CA MET A 1 19.15 -0.57 1.89
C MET A 1 17.79 -0.22 1.34
N HIS A 2 16.80 -1.08 1.54
CA HIS A 2 15.43 -0.89 1.04
C HIS A 2 14.43 -0.91 2.20
N ILE A 3 13.72 0.20 2.43
CA ILE A 3 12.64 0.32 3.43
C ILE A 3 11.32 0.50 2.71
N ALA A 4 10.33 -0.35 3.00
CA ALA A 4 8.97 -0.23 2.51
C ALA A 4 8.05 0.35 3.58
N ILE A 5 7.19 1.30 3.19
CA ILE A 5 6.18 1.88 4.07
C ILE A 5 4.83 1.29 3.72
N ALA A 6 4.27 0.51 4.64
CA ALA A 6 2.98 -0.16 4.50
C ALA A 6 1.89 0.54 5.33
N GLY A 7 0.64 0.40 4.90
CA GLY A 7 -0.51 0.92 5.62
C GLY A 7 -1.68 1.25 4.71
N ASN A 8 -2.86 1.35 5.30
CA ASN A 8 -4.11 1.58 4.59
C ASN A 8 -4.16 2.95 3.88
N ILE A 9 -5.17 3.15 3.05
CA ILE A 9 -5.45 4.43 2.39
C ILE A 9 -5.66 5.50 3.48
N GLY A 10 -5.00 6.64 3.34
CA GLY A 10 -5.06 7.71 4.37
C GLY A 10 -4.12 7.55 5.57
N SER A 11 -3.31 6.47 5.66
CA SER A 11 -2.41 6.26 6.81
C SER A 11 -1.15 7.16 6.84
N GLY A 12 -0.92 8.01 5.84
CA GLY A 12 0.22 8.92 5.82
C GLY A 12 1.52 8.33 5.27
N LYS A 13 1.49 7.23 4.53
CA LYS A 13 2.68 6.60 3.92
C LYS A 13 3.53 7.57 3.13
N THR A 14 2.92 8.31 2.21
CA THR A 14 3.60 9.28 1.33
C THR A 14 4.31 10.37 2.14
N THR A 15 3.68 10.83 3.22
CA THR A 15 4.27 11.81 4.14
C THR A 15 5.52 11.23 4.81
N LEU A 16 5.41 10.04 5.40
CA LEU A 16 6.55 9.38 6.05
C LEU A 16 7.67 9.09 5.07
N THR A 17 7.36 8.58 3.87
CA THR A 17 8.33 8.34 2.78
C THR A 17 9.09 9.61 2.45
N THR A 18 8.38 10.73 2.27
CA THR A 18 9.00 12.04 1.98
C THR A 18 9.90 12.51 3.13
N MET A 19 9.44 12.36 4.37
CA MET A 19 10.21 12.77 5.56
C MET A 19 11.50 11.96 5.71
N LEU A 20 11.44 10.64 5.57
CA LEU A 20 12.60 9.75 5.68
C LEU A 20 13.59 10.01 4.53
N ALA A 21 13.09 10.14 3.30
CA ALA A 21 13.92 10.47 2.14
C ALA A 21 14.70 11.77 2.37
N LYS A 22 14.02 12.83 2.83
CA LYS A 22 14.64 14.13 3.12
C LYS A 22 15.63 14.05 4.28
N ARG A 23 15.27 13.34 5.36
CA ARG A 23 16.09 13.27 6.58
C ARG A 23 17.40 12.53 6.38
N TYR A 24 17.38 11.44 5.61
CA TYR A 24 18.52 10.53 5.47
C TYR A 24 19.20 10.61 4.08
N GLY A 25 18.69 11.43 3.17
CA GLY A 25 19.20 11.50 1.79
C GLY A 25 18.87 10.24 0.97
N TRP A 26 17.81 9.51 1.34
CA TRP A 26 17.41 8.29 0.63
C TRP A 26 16.57 8.63 -0.59
N LYS A 27 16.58 7.72 -1.57
CA LYS A 27 15.79 7.87 -2.79
C LYS A 27 14.33 7.47 -2.54
N PRO A 28 13.35 8.38 -2.68
CA PRO A 28 11.95 8.01 -2.54
C PRO A 28 11.43 7.30 -3.78
N ARG A 29 10.57 6.29 -3.59
CA ARG A 29 9.75 5.65 -4.60
C ARG A 29 8.29 5.79 -4.21
N PHE A 30 7.51 6.48 -5.02
CA PHE A 30 6.08 6.72 -4.77
C PHE A 30 5.23 5.82 -5.66
N GLU A 31 4.05 5.44 -5.15
CA GLU A 31 3.09 4.66 -5.91
C GLU A 31 2.59 5.44 -7.15
N SER A 32 2.67 4.81 -8.33
CA SER A 32 2.24 5.40 -9.61
C SER A 32 0.73 5.28 -9.80
N VAL A 33 -0.07 5.94 -8.96
CA VAL A 33 -1.55 5.91 -9.04
C VAL A 33 -2.04 6.71 -10.25
N ASP A 34 -1.44 7.87 -10.51
CA ASP A 34 -1.93 8.85 -11.50
C ASP A 34 -1.79 8.39 -12.96
N TYR A 35 -1.02 7.34 -13.21
CA TYR A 35 -0.76 6.80 -14.56
C TYR A 35 -1.45 5.46 -14.82
N ASN A 36 -2.32 4.99 -13.92
CA ASN A 36 -3.04 3.73 -14.13
C ASN A 36 -4.17 3.93 -15.14
N PRO A 37 -4.07 3.34 -16.36
CA PRO A 37 -5.07 3.54 -17.42
C PRO A 37 -6.41 2.86 -17.12
N TYR A 38 -6.46 1.98 -16.12
CA TYR A 38 -7.65 1.22 -15.75
C TYR A 38 -8.40 1.83 -14.55
N LEU A 39 -7.82 2.80 -13.83
CA LEU A 39 -8.35 3.29 -12.58
C LEU A 39 -9.74 3.92 -12.72
N GLU A 40 -9.95 4.74 -13.74
CA GLU A 40 -11.24 5.39 -14.00
C GLU A 40 -12.32 4.36 -14.38
N ASP A 41 -11.97 3.40 -15.22
CA ASP A 41 -12.89 2.35 -15.67
C ASP A 41 -13.18 1.35 -14.55
N TYR A 42 -12.21 1.07 -13.68
CA TYR A 42 -12.39 0.25 -12.48
C TYR A 42 -13.49 0.80 -11.58
N TYR A 43 -13.53 2.10 -11.33
CA TYR A 43 -14.60 2.70 -10.52
C TYR A 43 -15.97 2.70 -11.20
N LYS A 44 -16.05 2.55 -12.52
CA LYS A 44 -17.31 2.42 -13.28
C LYS A 44 -17.84 0.98 -13.28
N ASP A 45 -16.94 -0.01 -13.40
CA ASP A 45 -17.26 -1.44 -13.41
C ASP A 45 -16.13 -2.25 -12.75
N ILE A 46 -16.23 -2.34 -11.42
CA ILE A 46 -15.20 -2.97 -10.58
C ILE A 46 -14.93 -4.41 -11.03
N LYS A 47 -15.99 -5.19 -11.25
CA LYS A 47 -15.86 -6.60 -11.61
C LYS A 47 -15.15 -6.80 -12.95
N ARG A 48 -15.45 -5.96 -13.92
CA ARG A 48 -14.84 -6.01 -15.27
C ARG A 48 -13.35 -5.66 -15.23
N TRP A 49 -12.97 -4.69 -14.42
CA TRP A 49 -11.66 -4.07 -14.49
C TRP A 49 -10.71 -4.42 -13.34
N SER A 50 -11.15 -5.22 -12.36
CA SER A 50 -10.32 -5.63 -11.22
C SER A 50 -9.04 -6.34 -11.66
N PHE A 51 -9.13 -7.39 -12.47
CA PHE A 51 -7.96 -8.13 -12.91
C PHE A 51 -6.96 -7.28 -13.71
N PRO A 52 -7.36 -6.55 -14.76
CA PRO A 52 -6.44 -5.67 -15.49
C PRO A 52 -5.79 -4.61 -14.61
N MET A 53 -6.54 -4.03 -13.67
CA MET A 53 -6.03 -3.03 -12.74
C MET A 53 -4.99 -3.61 -11.77
N GLU A 54 -5.29 -4.77 -11.18
CA GLU A 54 -4.36 -5.44 -10.25
C GLU A 54 -3.08 -5.89 -10.95
N VAL A 55 -3.17 -6.45 -12.16
CA VAL A 55 -1.99 -6.83 -12.98
C VAL A 55 -1.15 -5.61 -13.35
N PHE A 56 -1.77 -4.47 -13.66
CA PHE A 56 -1.06 -3.22 -13.91
C PHE A 56 -0.24 -2.78 -12.69
N PHE A 57 -0.86 -2.76 -11.51
CA PHE A 57 -0.15 -2.41 -10.27
C PHE A 57 0.94 -3.40 -9.92
N LEU A 58 0.70 -4.71 -10.11
CA LEU A 58 1.69 -5.74 -9.89
C LEU A 58 2.94 -5.50 -10.75
N LYS A 59 2.73 -5.25 -12.05
CA LYS A 59 3.80 -4.97 -13.02
C LYS A 59 4.60 -3.70 -12.62
N GLU A 60 3.94 -2.61 -12.25
CA GLU A 60 4.62 -1.37 -11.87
C GLU A 60 5.46 -1.55 -10.59
N ARG A 61 4.90 -2.21 -9.57
CA ARG A 61 5.61 -2.49 -8.31
C ARG A 61 6.76 -3.46 -8.49
N PHE A 62 6.61 -4.44 -9.37
CA PHE A 62 7.70 -5.36 -9.71
C PHE A 62 8.85 -4.64 -10.44
N LYS A 63 8.52 -3.75 -11.38
CA LYS A 63 9.52 -2.90 -12.05
C LYS A 63 10.31 -2.07 -11.04
N ASP A 64 9.61 -1.41 -10.10
CA ASP A 64 10.27 -0.66 -9.02
C ASP A 64 11.19 -1.56 -8.19
N LEU A 65 10.72 -2.74 -7.82
CA LEU A 65 11.50 -3.70 -7.03
C LEU A 65 12.75 -4.19 -7.76
N LEU A 66 12.68 -4.42 -9.07
CA LEU A 66 13.85 -4.74 -9.90
C LEU A 66 14.85 -3.57 -9.98
N GLU A 67 14.38 -2.33 -10.11
CA GLU A 67 15.24 -1.16 -10.10
C GLU A 67 15.93 -0.97 -8.75
N ILE A 68 15.21 -1.18 -7.65
CA ILE A 68 15.74 -1.13 -6.28
C ILE A 68 16.82 -2.21 -6.09
N SER A 69 16.56 -3.44 -6.52
CA SER A 69 17.49 -4.57 -6.36
C SER A 69 18.81 -4.40 -7.13
N ARG A 70 18.80 -3.56 -8.17
CA ARG A 70 19.98 -3.26 -9.02
C ARG A 70 20.72 -1.99 -8.59
N SER A 71 20.21 -1.29 -7.59
CA SER A 71 20.75 -0.02 -7.11
C SER A 71 21.51 -0.20 -5.80
N ASP A 72 22.66 0.44 -5.67
CA ASP A 72 23.41 0.53 -4.40
C ASP A 72 22.88 1.64 -3.48
N GLU A 73 21.89 2.43 -3.94
CA GLU A 73 21.30 3.51 -3.16
C GLU A 73 20.37 2.98 -2.06
N SER A 74 20.29 3.72 -0.97
CA SER A 74 19.25 3.50 0.03
C SER A 74 17.91 4.06 -0.47
N VAL A 75 16.87 3.23 -0.43
CA VAL A 75 15.54 3.56 -0.98
C VAL A 75 14.47 3.45 0.10
N VAL A 76 13.54 4.39 0.10
CA VAL A 76 12.29 4.32 0.87
C VAL A 76 11.12 4.31 -0.11
N GLN A 77 10.30 3.26 -0.03
CA GLN A 77 9.22 2.98 -0.97
C GLN A 77 7.85 3.15 -0.29
N ASP A 78 6.99 3.95 -0.91
CA ASP A 78 5.57 4.09 -0.54
C ASP A 78 4.80 2.94 -1.17
N ARG A 79 4.38 1.99 -0.36
CA ARG A 79 3.67 0.76 -0.69
C ARG A 79 4.53 -0.27 -1.44
N SER A 80 4.50 -1.49 -0.94
CA SER A 80 5.22 -2.63 -1.51
C SER A 80 4.35 -3.47 -2.45
N ILE A 81 4.99 -4.36 -3.20
CA ILE A 81 4.32 -5.37 -4.02
C ILE A 81 3.47 -6.32 -3.15
N TYR A 82 3.93 -6.64 -1.94
CA TYR A 82 3.27 -7.57 -1.01
C TYR A 82 1.90 -7.08 -0.54
N GLU A 83 1.75 -5.76 -0.29
CA GLU A 83 0.45 -5.17 0.06
C GLU A 83 -0.54 -5.25 -1.10
N GLY A 84 -0.04 -5.08 -2.34
CA GLY A 84 -0.85 -5.25 -3.54
C GLY A 84 -1.57 -6.59 -3.53
N VAL A 85 -0.82 -7.64 -3.30
CA VAL A 85 -1.32 -9.01 -3.32
C VAL A 85 -2.15 -9.34 -2.09
N TYR A 86 -1.52 -9.32 -0.91
CA TYR A 86 -2.13 -9.83 0.31
C TYR A 86 -3.20 -8.93 0.95
N VAL A 87 -3.35 -7.70 0.46
CA VAL A 87 -4.38 -6.78 0.96
C VAL A 87 -5.39 -6.44 -0.13
N PHE A 88 -4.96 -5.89 -1.27
CA PHE A 88 -5.88 -5.37 -2.28
C PHE A 88 -6.44 -6.45 -3.19
N THR A 89 -5.60 -7.29 -3.79
CA THR A 89 -6.06 -8.38 -4.67
C THR A 89 -6.88 -9.40 -3.91
N GLU A 90 -6.45 -9.80 -2.71
CA GLU A 90 -7.27 -10.68 -1.86
C GLU A 90 -8.59 -10.05 -1.44
N ASN A 91 -8.63 -8.73 -1.22
CA ASN A 91 -9.89 -8.05 -0.94
C ASN A 91 -10.82 -8.09 -2.15
N ASN A 92 -10.31 -7.82 -3.35
CA ASN A 92 -11.08 -7.92 -4.59
C ASN A 92 -11.59 -9.35 -4.84
N TYR A 93 -10.78 -10.36 -4.59
CA TYR A 93 -11.19 -11.77 -4.68
C TYR A 93 -12.30 -12.11 -3.69
N ALA A 94 -12.13 -11.78 -2.41
CA ALA A 94 -13.15 -12.06 -1.38
C ALA A 94 -14.47 -11.30 -1.59
N MET A 95 -14.44 -10.16 -2.27
CA MET A 95 -15.64 -9.41 -2.67
C MET A 95 -16.28 -9.94 -3.96
N GLY A 96 -15.71 -10.99 -4.59
CA GLY A 96 -16.20 -11.58 -5.84
C GLY A 96 -15.95 -10.71 -7.08
N ASN A 97 -14.97 -9.79 -7.00
CA ASN A 97 -14.54 -8.94 -8.10
C ASN A 97 -13.52 -9.64 -9.01
N LEU A 98 -12.88 -10.70 -8.52
CA LEU A 98 -12.03 -11.63 -9.27
C LEU A 98 -12.65 -13.01 -9.17
N ASP A 99 -12.63 -13.79 -10.25
CA ASP A 99 -12.97 -15.21 -10.20
C ASP A 99 -11.74 -16.05 -9.77
N ASP A 100 -11.97 -17.34 -9.48
CA ASP A 100 -10.92 -18.24 -8.98
C ASP A 100 -9.73 -18.33 -9.97
N ARG A 101 -10.03 -18.43 -11.26
CA ARG A 101 -9.00 -18.54 -12.31
C ARG A 101 -8.14 -17.28 -12.41
N ASP A 102 -8.76 -16.10 -12.37
CA ASP A 102 -8.05 -14.82 -12.42
C ASP A 102 -7.19 -14.64 -11.17
N TYR A 103 -7.72 -15.01 -10.00
CA TYR A 103 -6.98 -14.95 -8.74
C TYR A 103 -5.79 -15.92 -8.72
N GLU A 104 -5.98 -17.19 -9.12
CA GLU A 104 -4.90 -18.19 -9.21
C GLU A 104 -3.81 -17.72 -10.17
N THR A 105 -4.18 -17.28 -11.38
CA THR A 105 -3.23 -16.74 -12.36
C THR A 105 -2.43 -15.56 -11.83
N TYR A 106 -3.09 -14.66 -11.09
CA TYR A 106 -2.43 -13.51 -10.47
C TYR A 106 -1.44 -13.95 -9.39
N MET A 107 -1.81 -14.93 -8.55
CA MET A 107 -0.94 -15.45 -7.49
C MET A 107 0.30 -16.14 -8.05
N GLU A 108 0.16 -16.99 -9.07
CA GLU A 108 1.28 -17.63 -9.78
C GLU A 108 2.24 -16.57 -10.35
N LEU A 109 1.70 -15.55 -11.02
CA LEU A 109 2.49 -14.44 -11.56
C LEU A 109 3.26 -13.69 -10.47
N PHE A 110 2.61 -13.43 -9.33
CA PHE A 110 3.26 -12.79 -8.18
C PHE A 110 4.38 -13.64 -7.60
N GLU A 111 4.16 -14.95 -7.42
CA GLU A 111 5.17 -15.89 -6.90
C GLU A 111 6.39 -15.93 -7.81
N ASP A 112 6.20 -16.14 -9.11
CA ASP A 112 7.29 -16.14 -10.11
C ASP A 112 8.09 -14.83 -10.11
N MET A 113 7.41 -13.68 -9.95
CA MET A 113 8.06 -12.37 -9.88
C MET A 113 8.87 -12.20 -8.59
N THR A 114 8.34 -12.64 -7.45
CA THR A 114 8.96 -12.39 -6.14
C THR A 114 10.06 -13.37 -5.81
N ASP A 115 10.08 -14.55 -6.39
CA ASP A 115 11.19 -15.50 -6.27
C ASP A 115 12.51 -14.95 -6.83
N ALA A 116 12.44 -14.00 -7.75
CA ALA A 116 13.60 -13.37 -8.38
C ALA A 116 14.18 -12.18 -7.59
N VAL A 117 13.55 -11.75 -6.50
CA VAL A 117 13.91 -10.52 -5.78
C VAL A 117 13.91 -10.70 -4.26
N GLN A 118 14.64 -9.82 -3.57
CA GLN A 118 14.74 -9.88 -2.12
C GLN A 118 13.63 -9.06 -1.43
N PHE A 119 13.23 -9.50 -0.24
CA PHE A 119 12.36 -8.70 0.63
C PHE A 119 13.02 -7.36 0.98
N PRO A 120 12.23 -6.30 1.26
CA PRO A 120 12.72 -5.10 1.91
C PRO A 120 13.50 -5.43 3.19
N ASP A 121 14.58 -4.70 3.47
CA ASP A 121 15.35 -4.85 4.70
C ASP A 121 14.50 -4.60 5.94
N LEU A 122 13.50 -3.70 5.80
CA LEU A 122 12.51 -3.38 6.82
C LEU A 122 11.20 -2.92 6.17
N MET A 123 10.08 -3.42 6.68
CA MET A 123 8.76 -2.86 6.42
C MET A 123 8.30 -2.04 7.63
N ILE A 124 7.92 -0.79 7.42
CA ILE A 124 7.29 0.06 8.46
C ILE A 124 5.79 0.07 8.20
N TYR A 125 5.04 -0.58 9.08
CA TYR A 125 3.58 -0.62 9.01
C TYR A 125 2.94 0.49 9.83
N LEU A 126 2.21 1.37 9.15
CA LEU A 126 1.43 2.45 9.76
C LEU A 126 0.03 1.94 10.10
N ARG A 127 -0.15 1.52 11.34
CA ARG A 127 -1.45 1.07 11.87
C ARG A 127 -2.28 2.27 12.26
N ALA A 128 -3.47 2.40 11.70
CA ALA A 128 -4.40 3.50 11.98
C ALA A 128 -5.83 2.99 12.22
N SER A 129 -6.60 3.69 13.04
CA SER A 129 -8.05 3.45 13.16
C SER A 129 -8.77 3.92 11.89
N VAL A 130 -9.91 3.30 11.58
CA VAL A 130 -10.70 3.69 10.39
C VAL A 130 -11.13 5.16 10.47
N SER A 131 -11.47 5.66 11.66
CA SER A 131 -11.81 7.09 11.86
C SER A 131 -10.66 8.02 11.51
N HIS A 132 -9.43 7.65 11.86
CA HIS A 132 -8.23 8.42 11.48
C HIS A 132 -8.01 8.41 9.96
N LEU A 133 -8.20 7.24 9.32
CA LEU A 133 -8.06 7.12 7.86
C LEU A 133 -9.07 8.00 7.12
N VAL A 134 -10.36 7.95 7.53
CA VAL A 134 -11.42 8.77 6.95
C VAL A 134 -11.09 10.26 7.06
N SER A 135 -10.71 10.73 8.26
CA SER A 135 -10.34 12.13 8.46
C SER A 135 -9.19 12.58 7.54
N ASN A 136 -8.18 11.71 7.33
CA ASN A 136 -7.07 12.03 6.44
C ASN A 136 -7.46 12.01 4.96
N ILE A 137 -8.35 11.09 4.55
CA ILE A 137 -8.89 11.00 3.18
C ILE A 137 -9.70 12.27 2.86
N GLU A 138 -10.57 12.69 3.78
CA GLU A 138 -11.35 13.93 3.64
C GLU A 138 -10.45 15.17 3.51
N LYS A 139 -9.45 15.31 4.39
CA LYS A 139 -8.48 16.42 4.33
C LYS A 139 -7.68 16.45 3.03
N ARG A 140 -7.35 15.28 2.46
CA ARG A 140 -6.62 15.18 1.20
C ARG A 140 -7.46 15.59 -0.02
N GLY A 141 -8.78 15.37 0.01
CA GLY A 141 -9.76 15.88 -0.95
C GLY A 141 -9.72 15.27 -2.35
N ARG A 142 -9.18 14.06 -2.55
CA ARG A 142 -9.20 13.37 -3.85
C ARG A 142 -10.62 12.90 -4.17
N GLU A 143 -11.20 13.32 -5.29
CA GLU A 143 -12.60 13.06 -5.64
C GLU A 143 -12.97 11.57 -5.65
N TYR A 144 -12.13 10.71 -6.23
CA TYR A 144 -12.38 9.27 -6.30
C TYR A 144 -12.31 8.56 -4.95
N GLU A 145 -11.63 9.15 -3.95
CA GLU A 145 -11.55 8.60 -2.60
C GLU A 145 -12.72 9.03 -1.70
N GLN A 146 -13.35 10.17 -2.00
CA GLN A 146 -14.48 10.71 -1.22
C GLN A 146 -15.71 9.79 -1.22
N LYS A 147 -15.84 8.94 -2.23
CA LYS A 147 -16.96 7.98 -2.40
C LYS A 147 -16.64 6.59 -1.88
N MET A 148 -15.48 6.41 -1.25
CA MET A 148 -15.04 5.09 -0.78
C MET A 148 -15.92 4.61 0.39
N PRO A 149 -16.53 3.42 0.29
CA PRO A 149 -17.35 2.87 1.35
C PRO A 149 -16.56 2.63 2.63
N LEU A 150 -17.17 2.86 3.78
CA LEU A 150 -16.52 2.67 5.09
C LEU A 150 -16.14 1.21 5.32
N ASP A 151 -17.01 0.28 4.96
CA ASP A 151 -16.78 -1.16 5.05
C ASP A 151 -15.59 -1.63 4.19
N TYR A 152 -15.33 -0.97 3.07
CA TYR A 152 -14.13 -1.22 2.27
C TYR A 152 -12.86 -0.90 3.05
N LEU A 153 -12.78 0.28 3.71
CA LEU A 153 -11.64 0.64 4.55
C LEU A 153 -11.47 -0.29 5.76
N GLU A 154 -12.58 -0.72 6.36
CA GLU A 154 -12.58 -1.69 7.45
C GLU A 154 -12.05 -3.06 7.01
N ASN A 155 -12.48 -3.54 5.84
CA ASN A 155 -12.00 -4.78 5.26
C ASN A 155 -10.50 -4.71 4.95
N LEU A 156 -10.03 -3.61 4.35
CA LEU A 156 -8.60 -3.41 4.13
C LEU A 156 -7.82 -3.41 5.46
N ASN A 157 -8.32 -2.76 6.52
CA ASN A 157 -7.66 -2.77 7.82
C ASN A 157 -7.50 -4.18 8.39
N LYS A 158 -8.53 -5.03 8.32
CA LYS A 158 -8.46 -6.44 8.74
C LYS A 158 -7.38 -7.18 7.95
N ARG A 159 -7.35 -6.99 6.62
CA ARG A 159 -6.36 -7.64 5.76
C ARG A 159 -4.94 -7.17 6.03
N TYR A 160 -4.74 -5.89 6.38
CA TYR A 160 -3.43 -5.40 6.83
C TYR A 160 -2.96 -6.11 8.10
N GLU A 161 -3.84 -6.31 9.09
CA GLU A 161 -3.49 -7.05 10.30
C GLU A 161 -3.12 -8.52 10.00
N GLU A 162 -3.90 -9.19 9.16
CA GLU A 162 -3.63 -10.57 8.70
C GLU A 162 -2.31 -10.62 7.91
N PHE A 163 -2.12 -9.71 6.97
CA PHE A 163 -0.91 -9.62 6.16
C PHE A 163 0.35 -9.50 7.01
N ILE A 164 0.36 -8.53 7.91
CA ILE A 164 1.53 -8.25 8.76
C ILE A 164 1.81 -9.39 9.75
N LYS A 165 0.77 -10.01 10.29
CA LYS A 165 0.91 -11.03 11.33
C LYS A 165 1.21 -12.42 10.78
N GLU A 166 0.61 -12.77 9.63
CA GLU A 166 0.55 -14.16 9.18
C GLU A 166 1.28 -14.41 7.85
N LYS A 167 1.25 -13.43 6.93
CA LYS A 167 1.70 -13.65 5.55
C LYS A 167 3.07 -13.06 5.26
N TYR A 168 3.37 -11.89 5.77
CA TYR A 168 4.66 -11.25 5.52
C TYR A 168 5.79 -11.88 6.34
N LYS A 169 6.85 -12.33 5.67
CA LYS A 169 7.96 -13.07 6.29
C LYS A 169 9.20 -12.20 6.57
N GLY A 170 9.21 -10.95 6.10
CA GLY A 170 10.30 -10.01 6.34
C GLY A 170 10.24 -9.35 7.72
N ARG A 171 11.18 -8.45 7.98
CA ARG A 171 11.19 -7.65 9.20
C ARG A 171 10.12 -6.58 9.16
N VAL A 172 9.38 -6.40 10.27
CA VAL A 172 8.33 -5.39 10.39
C VAL A 172 8.53 -4.53 11.63
N LEU A 173 8.38 -3.21 11.46
CA LEU A 173 8.19 -2.25 12.54
C LEU A 173 6.76 -1.70 12.45
N THR A 174 5.93 -1.95 13.45
CA THR A 174 4.57 -1.39 13.50
C THR A 174 4.56 -0.09 14.27
N ILE A 175 4.06 0.98 13.66
CA ILE A 175 3.84 2.29 14.26
C ILE A 175 2.33 2.50 14.36
N CYS A 176 1.81 2.59 15.60
CA CYS A 176 0.40 2.87 15.85
C CYS A 176 0.17 4.39 15.76
N LEU A 177 -0.66 4.80 14.82
CA LEU A 177 -1.09 6.19 14.68
C LEU A 177 -2.30 6.41 15.59
N LEU A 178 -2.04 6.94 16.77
CA LEU A 178 -3.10 7.30 17.71
C LEU A 178 -3.73 8.62 17.26
N TYR A 179 -5.04 8.68 17.24
CA TYR A 179 -5.76 9.94 17.14
C TYR A 179 -5.58 10.66 18.47
N THR A 180 -4.63 11.60 18.54
CA THR A 180 -4.59 12.55 19.64
C THR A 180 -5.02 13.91 19.07
N SER A 181 -6.21 14.34 19.44
CA SER A 181 -6.62 15.75 19.30
C SER A 181 -5.66 16.71 20.02
N ASP A 182 -4.82 16.17 20.89
CA ASP A 182 -3.92 16.91 21.78
C ASP A 182 -2.44 16.87 21.37
N ALA A 183 -2.02 15.99 20.44
CA ALA A 183 -0.61 15.89 20.05
C ALA A 183 -0.11 17.07 19.18
N ALA A 184 -1.01 17.87 18.61
CA ALA A 184 -0.64 19.10 17.91
C ALA A 184 -0.24 20.21 18.87
N ASP A 185 -0.75 20.22 20.12
CA ASP A 185 -0.44 21.22 21.13
C ASP A 185 0.84 20.94 21.92
N GLU A 186 1.27 19.68 22.01
CA GLU A 186 2.52 19.35 22.72
C GLU A 186 3.79 19.62 21.90
N LEU A 187 3.74 19.52 20.58
CA LEU A 187 4.89 19.80 19.71
C LEU A 187 5.17 21.32 19.51
N THR A 188 4.25 22.17 19.91
CA THR A 188 4.42 23.64 19.87
C THR A 188 4.89 24.25 21.21
N ARG A 189 5.14 23.40 22.23
CA ARG A 189 5.57 23.83 23.57
C ARG A 189 7.05 23.58 23.89
N VAL A 190 7.90 23.40 22.87
CA VAL A 190 9.37 23.37 23.07
C VAL A 190 10.03 24.46 22.27
#